data_2e1309964ff0d78b69c8a263addc6247
#
_entry.id   2e1309964ff0d78b69c8a263addc6247
#
_cell.length_a   1.000
_cell.length_b   1.000
_cell.length_c   1.000
_cell.angle_alpha   90.00
_cell.angle_beta   90.00
_cell.angle_gamma   90.00
#
_symmetry.space_group_name_H-M   'P 1'
#
loop_
_entity.id
_entity.type
_entity.pdbx_description
1 polymer ?
#
loop_
_entity_poly.entity_id
_entity_poly.type
_entity_poly.pdbx_seq_one_letter_code
_entity_poly.pdbx_strand_id
1 'polypeptide(L)'
;TQMTHQWSRREEQQLPYKIVESGPVQEVVEEEPNLYDLPLCLHSDGNNGKYITGGVLIAKHPDMPMMNASFNRCQLVAKDKLHVRMMPPQHLGIYYEMAEKQNKPLELAIVLGSSPAMMYSAASKIPIDRDELEFAGALSGEQMEVVRCKTIDVLVPANAEIVIEGKVLPNVREEEGPFGEFTDSYVPIMKNHAFQVTAITHRKDAFWHDIYAGGREDLNLLGLPIESEVFNHIRKFATPEDILD
;
A
#
# COMPACT_ATOMS: atom_id res chain seq x y z
N THR A 1 -14.92 -9.17 18.62
CA THR A 1 -16.35 -8.80 18.62
C THR A 1 -16.63 -7.32 18.80
N GLN A 2 -16.26 -6.66 19.91
CA GLN A 2 -16.47 -5.21 20.04
C GLN A 2 -15.67 -4.41 19.01
N MET A 3 -14.44 -4.82 18.77
CA MET A 3 -13.53 -4.22 17.79
C MET A 3 -14.02 -4.41 16.37
N THR A 4 -14.50 -5.60 16.00
CA THR A 4 -15.10 -5.89 14.68
C THR A 4 -16.37 -5.08 14.41
N HIS A 5 -17.22 -4.87 15.41
CA HIS A 5 -18.38 -3.97 15.29
C HIS A 5 -18.00 -2.51 15.09
N GLN A 6 -16.97 -2.03 15.78
CA GLN A 6 -16.45 -0.67 15.59
C GLN A 6 -15.85 -0.51 14.20
N TRP A 7 -15.10 -1.50 13.73
CA TRP A 7 -14.52 -1.53 12.41
C TRP A 7 -15.57 -1.39 11.31
N SER A 8 -16.61 -2.26 11.34
CA SER A 8 -17.70 -2.23 10.37
C SER A 8 -18.42 -0.88 10.30
N ARG A 9 -18.64 -0.23 11.46
CA ARG A 9 -19.23 1.12 11.50
C ARG A 9 -18.32 2.17 10.87
N ARG A 10 -17.01 2.05 11.07
CA ARG A 10 -16.02 2.97 10.50
C ARG A 10 -15.86 2.80 9.01
N GLU A 11 -15.96 1.56 8.53
CA GLU A 11 -15.93 1.25 7.10
C GLU A 11 -17.08 1.91 6.32
N GLU A 12 -18.26 2.04 6.95
CA GLU A 12 -19.41 2.76 6.37
C GLU A 12 -19.28 4.29 6.42
N GLN A 13 -18.43 4.81 7.31
CA GLN A 13 -18.26 6.22 7.62
C GLN A 13 -17.02 6.80 6.96
N GLN A 14 -16.90 6.79 5.65
CA GLN A 14 -15.75 7.45 5.03
C GLN A 14 -15.62 8.90 5.50
N LEU A 15 -14.41 9.32 5.85
CA LEU A 15 -14.11 10.67 6.29
C LEU A 15 -13.20 11.35 5.24
N PRO A 16 -13.71 12.34 4.49
CA PRO A 16 -12.94 13.02 3.46
C PRO A 16 -11.60 13.51 3.98
N TYR A 17 -10.52 13.26 3.25
CA TYR A 17 -9.20 13.76 3.60
C TYR A 17 -9.06 15.26 3.33
N LYS A 18 -8.08 15.90 3.96
CA LYS A 18 -7.73 17.30 3.78
C LYS A 18 -6.44 17.43 2.98
N ILE A 19 -6.50 18.04 1.80
CA ILE A 19 -5.31 18.35 1.01
C ILE A 19 -4.63 19.57 1.62
N VAL A 20 -3.33 19.42 1.95
CA VAL A 20 -2.48 20.50 2.45
C VAL A 20 -1.39 20.80 1.42
N GLU A 21 -0.84 22.04 1.45
CA GLU A 21 0.14 22.50 0.46
C GLU A 21 1.51 21.82 0.63
N SER A 22 1.87 21.47 1.86
CA SER A 22 3.13 20.81 2.19
C SER A 22 2.97 19.96 3.44
N GLY A 23 3.88 19.01 3.65
CA GLY A 23 3.91 18.15 4.83
C GLY A 23 5.33 17.68 5.14
N PRO A 24 5.53 17.14 6.35
CA PRO A 24 6.85 16.64 6.78
C PRO A 24 7.49 15.67 5.81
N VAL A 25 6.71 14.83 5.11
CA VAL A 25 7.21 13.88 4.12
C VAL A 25 7.86 14.55 2.90
N GLN A 26 7.74 15.87 2.75
CA GLN A 26 8.32 16.64 1.65
C GLN A 26 9.40 17.64 2.10
N GLU A 27 9.97 17.44 3.29
CA GLU A 27 11.08 18.29 3.78
C GLU A 27 12.34 18.13 2.93
N VAL A 28 12.56 16.95 2.37
CA VAL A 28 13.63 16.65 1.41
C VAL A 28 13.01 16.09 0.15
N VAL A 29 13.51 16.51 -1.00
CA VAL A 29 13.06 16.05 -2.33
C VAL A 29 14.29 15.64 -3.13
N GLU A 30 14.37 14.36 -3.50
CA GLU A 30 15.41 13.79 -4.33
C GLU A 30 14.88 13.57 -5.74
N GLU A 31 15.22 14.48 -6.66
CA GLU A 31 14.80 14.41 -8.07
C GLU A 31 15.66 13.45 -8.90
N GLU A 32 16.83 13.07 -8.41
CA GLU A 32 17.69 12.02 -8.95
C GLU A 32 17.72 10.84 -7.98
N PRO A 33 16.65 10.02 -7.93
CA PRO A 33 16.49 9.00 -6.90
C PRO A 33 17.54 7.89 -7.02
N ASN A 34 18.05 7.45 -5.86
CA ASN A 34 18.93 6.31 -5.75
C ASN A 34 18.44 5.35 -4.65
N LEU A 35 17.73 4.30 -5.02
CA LEU A 35 17.22 3.31 -4.08
C LEU A 35 18.30 2.57 -3.29
N TYR A 36 19.57 2.61 -3.75
CA TYR A 36 20.68 1.99 -3.01
C TYR A 36 21.07 2.77 -1.76
N ASP A 37 20.68 4.04 -1.66
CA ASP A 37 20.92 4.89 -0.48
C ASP A 37 19.90 4.62 0.63
N LEU A 38 18.81 3.92 0.31
CA LEU A 38 17.80 3.50 1.28
C LEU A 38 18.21 2.20 1.99
N PRO A 39 17.88 2.02 3.29
CA PRO A 39 18.30 0.86 4.08
C PRO A 39 17.40 -0.38 3.85
N LEU A 40 17.16 -0.74 2.58
CA LEU A 40 16.38 -1.92 2.24
C LEU A 40 17.00 -3.20 2.82
N CYS A 41 16.13 -4.05 3.35
CA CYS A 41 16.52 -5.29 4.01
C CYS A 41 16.51 -6.51 3.07
N LEU A 42 17.36 -7.49 3.37
CA LEU A 42 17.23 -8.86 2.89
C LEU A 42 16.48 -9.64 3.98
N HIS A 43 15.21 -9.97 3.74
CA HIS A 43 14.33 -10.54 4.76
C HIS A 43 14.53 -12.04 4.98
N SER A 44 15.05 -12.75 3.98
CA SER A 44 15.31 -14.19 4.03
C SER A 44 16.43 -14.58 3.08
N ASP A 45 17.21 -15.60 3.45
CA ASP A 45 18.35 -16.08 2.64
C ASP A 45 17.94 -16.62 1.27
N GLY A 46 16.70 -17.09 1.14
CA GLY A 46 16.15 -17.57 -0.14
C GLY A 46 15.54 -16.51 -1.02
N ASN A 47 15.50 -15.23 -0.58
CA ASN A 47 15.00 -14.14 -1.40
C ASN A 47 16.01 -13.78 -2.51
N ASN A 48 15.48 -13.47 -3.69
CA ASN A 48 16.30 -12.92 -4.76
C ASN A 48 16.51 -11.41 -4.56
N GLY A 49 17.41 -11.04 -3.64
CA GLY A 49 17.76 -9.67 -3.34
C GLY A 49 16.85 -9.00 -2.29
N LYS A 50 16.94 -7.69 -2.22
CA LYS A 50 16.27 -6.86 -1.22
C LYS A 50 14.86 -6.45 -1.65
N TYR A 51 13.98 -6.30 -0.68
CA TYR A 51 12.59 -5.93 -0.90
C TYR A 51 12.15 -4.77 -0.01
N ILE A 52 11.16 -4.02 -0.47
CA ILE A 52 10.30 -3.18 0.34
C ILE A 52 9.06 -4.00 0.66
N THR A 53 8.81 -4.27 1.92
CA THR A 53 7.69 -5.09 2.41
C THR A 53 6.71 -4.28 3.26
N GLY A 54 7.17 -3.22 3.93
CA GLY A 54 6.35 -2.31 4.74
C GLY A 54 5.74 -1.13 3.98
N GLY A 55 5.92 -1.08 2.65
CA GLY A 55 5.40 0.02 1.83
C GLY A 55 3.91 -0.12 1.53
N VAL A 56 3.14 0.95 1.81
CA VAL A 56 1.77 1.11 1.32
C VAL A 56 1.81 1.71 -0.07
N LEU A 57 1.32 0.99 -1.06
CA LEU A 57 1.26 1.44 -2.45
C LEU A 57 -0.03 2.21 -2.68
N ILE A 58 0.09 3.44 -3.14
CA ILE A 58 -1.05 4.32 -3.40
C ILE A 58 -1.08 4.70 -4.88
N ALA A 59 -2.20 4.45 -5.54
CA ALA A 59 -2.44 4.84 -6.93
C ALA A 59 -3.79 5.55 -7.07
N LYS A 60 -3.86 6.51 -7.98
CA LYS A 60 -5.12 7.15 -8.36
C LYS A 60 -5.87 6.26 -9.35
N HIS A 61 -7.19 6.16 -9.17
CA HIS A 61 -8.05 5.50 -10.15
C HIS A 61 -7.90 6.17 -11.53
N PRO A 62 -7.71 5.40 -12.63
CA PRO A 62 -7.49 5.99 -13.95
C PRO A 62 -8.57 6.94 -14.45
N ASP A 63 -9.84 6.72 -14.07
CA ASP A 63 -11.00 7.46 -14.57
C ASP A 63 -11.77 8.23 -13.47
N MET A 64 -11.40 8.11 -12.20
CA MET A 64 -12.09 8.74 -11.06
C MET A 64 -11.12 9.46 -10.12
N PRO A 65 -11.56 10.51 -9.40
CA PRO A 65 -10.70 11.24 -8.46
C PRO A 65 -10.61 10.56 -7.10
N MET A 66 -10.28 9.27 -7.06
CA MET A 66 -10.14 8.51 -5.82
C MET A 66 -8.81 7.74 -5.80
N MET A 67 -8.33 7.46 -4.60
CA MET A 67 -7.09 6.70 -4.38
C MET A 67 -7.42 5.27 -3.97
N ASN A 68 -6.57 4.34 -4.38
CA ASN A 68 -6.49 3.01 -3.78
C ASN A 68 -5.17 2.90 -3.03
N ALA A 69 -5.20 2.27 -1.87
CA ALA A 69 -4.01 1.95 -1.10
C ALA A 69 -3.98 0.46 -0.74
N SER A 70 -2.83 -0.19 -0.94
CA SER A 70 -2.67 -1.61 -0.64
C SER A 70 -1.21 -1.97 -0.33
N PHE A 71 -1.01 -3.10 0.36
CA PHE A 71 0.32 -3.68 0.53
C PHE A 71 0.66 -4.59 -0.66
N ASN A 72 1.79 -4.29 -1.29
CA ASN A 72 2.37 -5.13 -2.33
C ASN A 72 3.89 -5.13 -2.16
N ARG A 73 4.52 -6.30 -2.25
CA ARG A 73 5.97 -6.40 -2.17
C ARG A 73 6.63 -5.76 -3.39
N CYS A 74 7.77 -5.09 -3.17
CA CYS A 74 8.55 -4.46 -4.21
C CYS A 74 9.99 -4.93 -4.15
N GLN A 75 10.47 -5.60 -5.21
CA GLN A 75 11.86 -6.07 -5.32
C GLN A 75 12.76 -4.96 -5.84
N LEU A 76 13.88 -4.74 -5.18
CA LEU A 76 14.92 -3.83 -5.66
C LEU A 76 15.66 -4.46 -6.84
N VAL A 77 15.69 -3.76 -7.98
CA VAL A 77 16.32 -4.23 -9.22
C VAL A 77 17.47 -3.34 -9.65
N ALA A 78 17.28 -2.03 -9.60
CA ALA A 78 18.29 -1.05 -9.97
C ALA A 78 18.16 0.20 -9.09
N LYS A 79 19.05 1.16 -9.26
CA LYS A 79 19.05 2.42 -8.49
C LYS A 79 17.74 3.20 -8.56
N ASP A 80 16.98 3.03 -9.64
CA ASP A 80 15.76 3.77 -9.93
C ASP A 80 14.61 2.84 -10.40
N LYS A 81 14.72 1.52 -10.11
CA LYS A 81 13.76 0.53 -10.59
C LYS A 81 13.43 -0.52 -9.55
N LEU A 82 12.14 -0.78 -9.42
CA LEU A 82 11.60 -1.88 -8.63
C LEU A 82 10.75 -2.81 -9.50
N HIS A 83 10.60 -4.07 -9.09
CA HIS A 83 9.53 -4.94 -9.56
C HIS A 83 8.41 -4.99 -8.52
N VAL A 84 7.18 -4.82 -8.95
CA VAL A 84 6.00 -4.77 -8.07
C VAL A 84 5.04 -5.87 -8.46
N ARG A 85 4.61 -6.66 -7.47
CA ARG A 85 3.58 -7.69 -7.70
C ARG A 85 2.19 -7.09 -7.54
N MET A 86 1.48 -6.90 -8.65
CA MET A 86 0.09 -6.43 -8.69
C MET A 86 -0.73 -7.40 -9.53
N MET A 87 -1.72 -8.03 -8.95
CA MET A 87 -2.50 -9.05 -9.64
C MET A 87 -4.00 -8.86 -9.34
N PRO A 88 -4.88 -8.88 -10.36
CA PRO A 88 -6.31 -9.04 -10.11
C PRO A 88 -6.58 -10.31 -9.28
N PRO A 89 -7.60 -10.31 -8.40
CA PRO A 89 -8.65 -9.29 -8.27
C PRO A 89 -8.32 -8.11 -7.32
N GLN A 90 -7.06 -7.92 -6.91
CA GLN A 90 -6.66 -6.76 -6.10
C GLN A 90 -6.93 -5.46 -6.86
N HIS A 91 -7.44 -4.42 -6.18
CA HIS A 91 -7.80 -3.14 -6.82
C HIS A 91 -6.65 -2.50 -7.58
N LEU A 92 -5.45 -2.50 -7.00
CA LEU A 92 -4.25 -1.98 -7.66
C LEU A 92 -3.94 -2.70 -8.98
N GLY A 93 -4.15 -4.04 -9.03
CA GLY A 93 -4.03 -4.82 -10.25
C GLY A 93 -5.09 -4.44 -11.30
N ILE A 94 -6.31 -4.18 -10.86
CA ILE A 94 -7.40 -3.71 -11.73
C ILE A 94 -7.09 -2.31 -12.29
N TYR A 95 -6.61 -1.38 -11.46
CA TYR A 95 -6.21 -0.03 -11.88
C TYR A 95 -5.08 -0.09 -12.92
N TYR A 96 -4.12 -0.97 -12.69
CA TYR A 96 -3.04 -1.18 -13.65
C TYR A 96 -3.57 -1.69 -14.99
N GLU A 97 -4.45 -2.71 -15.01
CA GLU A 97 -5.06 -3.21 -16.26
C GLU A 97 -5.87 -2.14 -17.00
N MET A 98 -6.56 -1.26 -16.27
CA MET A 98 -7.30 -0.14 -16.86
C MET A 98 -6.35 0.85 -17.56
N ALA A 99 -5.24 1.22 -16.90
CA ALA A 99 -4.21 2.09 -17.47
C ALA A 99 -3.52 1.41 -18.69
N GLU A 100 -3.15 0.13 -18.54
CA GLU A 100 -2.47 -0.66 -19.57
C GLU A 100 -3.31 -0.80 -20.85
N LYS A 101 -4.62 -1.01 -20.74
CA LYS A 101 -5.57 -1.04 -21.88
C LYS A 101 -5.56 0.27 -22.68
N GLN A 102 -5.24 1.38 -22.01
CA GLN A 102 -5.07 2.70 -22.67
C GLN A 102 -3.62 2.94 -23.12
N ASN A 103 -2.73 1.97 -22.95
CA ASN A 103 -1.29 2.07 -23.17
C ASN A 103 -0.65 3.23 -22.40
N LYS A 104 -1.13 3.47 -21.16
CA LYS A 104 -0.62 4.49 -20.26
C LYS A 104 0.06 3.83 -19.07
N PRO A 105 1.13 4.45 -18.51
CA PRO A 105 1.67 4.01 -17.23
C PRO A 105 0.65 4.27 -16.11
N LEU A 106 0.65 3.42 -15.08
CA LEU A 106 -0.05 3.70 -13.84
C LEU A 106 0.90 4.50 -12.94
N GLU A 107 0.48 5.69 -12.54
CA GLU A 107 1.19 6.49 -11.54
C GLU A 107 0.99 5.89 -10.15
N LEU A 108 2.09 5.68 -9.43
CA LEU A 108 2.12 4.94 -8.17
C LEU A 108 3.09 5.59 -7.19
N ALA A 109 2.68 5.73 -5.94
CA ALA A 109 3.53 6.11 -4.82
C ALA A 109 3.68 4.94 -3.85
N ILE A 110 4.89 4.69 -3.34
CA ILE A 110 5.17 3.74 -2.27
C ILE A 110 5.44 4.55 -1.01
N VAL A 111 4.57 4.43 -0.02
CA VAL A 111 4.59 5.19 1.23
C VAL A 111 5.10 4.32 2.36
N LEU A 112 6.15 4.76 3.03
CA LEU A 112 6.77 4.09 4.17
C LEU A 112 6.59 4.90 5.45
N GLY A 113 6.39 4.22 6.58
CA GLY A 113 6.24 4.87 7.88
C GLY A 113 4.99 5.74 7.97
N SER A 114 3.82 5.18 7.67
CA SER A 114 2.52 5.84 7.81
C SER A 114 1.84 5.50 9.14
N SER A 115 0.71 6.17 9.45
CA SER A 115 -0.05 5.90 10.66
C SER A 115 -0.62 4.48 10.68
N PRO A 116 -0.82 3.86 11.87
CA PRO A 116 -1.48 2.56 11.97
C PRO A 116 -2.85 2.52 11.29
N ALA A 117 -3.62 3.62 11.34
CA ALA A 117 -4.92 3.71 10.67
C ALA A 117 -4.78 3.57 9.14
N MET A 118 -3.75 4.19 8.56
CA MET A 118 -3.44 4.05 7.13
C MET A 118 -3.01 2.63 6.77
N MET A 119 -2.17 2.02 7.60
CA MET A 119 -1.71 0.65 7.39
C MET A 119 -2.87 -0.35 7.43
N TYR A 120 -3.76 -0.25 8.44
CA TYR A 120 -4.94 -1.10 8.51
C TYR A 120 -5.93 -0.85 7.37
N SER A 121 -6.09 0.40 6.95
CA SER A 121 -6.91 0.73 5.79
C SER A 121 -6.37 0.07 4.51
N ALA A 122 -5.07 0.18 4.28
CA ALA A 122 -4.41 -0.44 3.12
C ALA A 122 -4.43 -1.99 3.14
N ALA A 123 -4.55 -2.61 4.32
CA ALA A 123 -4.70 -4.06 4.48
C ALA A 123 -6.15 -4.53 4.34
N SER A 124 -7.12 -3.61 4.37
CA SER A 124 -8.55 -3.93 4.34
C SER A 124 -9.04 -4.24 2.93
N LYS A 125 -10.13 -5.00 2.84
CA LYS A 125 -10.81 -5.31 1.58
C LYS A 125 -12.09 -4.50 1.46
N ILE A 126 -11.95 -3.17 1.36
CA ILE A 126 -13.11 -2.31 1.12
C ILE A 126 -13.57 -2.40 -0.35
N PRO A 127 -14.81 -2.03 -0.68
CA PRO A 127 -15.29 -2.00 -2.06
C PRO A 127 -14.44 -1.11 -2.97
N ILE A 128 -14.32 -1.50 -4.26
CA ILE A 128 -13.46 -0.81 -5.24
C ILE A 128 -13.86 0.66 -5.51
N ASP A 129 -15.08 1.02 -5.19
CA ASP A 129 -15.63 2.38 -5.29
C ASP A 129 -15.43 3.20 -4.00
N ARG A 130 -14.56 2.74 -3.10
CA ARG A 130 -14.19 3.38 -1.84
C ARG A 130 -12.72 3.76 -1.82
N ASP A 131 -12.40 4.83 -1.09
CA ASP A 131 -11.07 5.40 -0.97
C ASP A 131 -10.43 5.00 0.37
N GLU A 132 -9.29 4.33 0.33
CA GLU A 132 -8.59 3.87 1.54
C GLU A 132 -8.02 5.03 2.37
N LEU A 133 -7.74 6.19 1.78
CA LEU A 133 -7.31 7.38 2.54
C LEU A 133 -8.47 7.94 3.37
N GLU A 134 -9.69 7.95 2.83
CA GLU A 134 -10.89 8.34 3.56
C GLU A 134 -11.25 7.34 4.64
N PHE A 135 -11.06 6.04 4.36
CA PHE A 135 -11.28 4.99 5.35
C PHE A 135 -10.25 5.07 6.49
N ALA A 136 -8.98 5.36 6.19
CA ALA A 136 -7.97 5.60 7.22
C ALA A 136 -8.34 6.77 8.14
N GLY A 137 -8.90 7.86 7.60
CA GLY A 137 -9.47 8.95 8.37
C GLY A 137 -10.61 8.49 9.27
N ALA A 138 -11.53 7.68 8.76
CA ALA A 138 -12.62 7.11 9.54
C ALA A 138 -12.12 6.19 10.67
N LEU A 139 -11.08 5.39 10.42
CA LEU A 139 -10.45 4.52 11.44
C LEU A 139 -9.81 5.34 12.57
N SER A 140 -9.08 6.40 12.25
CA SER A 140 -8.46 7.28 13.25
C SER A 140 -9.48 8.17 13.98
N GLY A 141 -10.60 8.48 13.32
CA GLY A 141 -11.60 9.45 13.79
C GLY A 141 -11.25 10.91 13.48
N GLU A 142 -10.24 11.15 12.65
CA GLU A 142 -9.75 12.46 12.23
C GLU A 142 -9.51 12.47 10.72
N GLN A 143 -9.73 13.62 10.07
CA GLN A 143 -9.42 13.77 8.65
C GLN A 143 -7.92 13.56 8.41
N MET A 144 -7.58 12.69 7.48
CA MET A 144 -6.19 12.51 7.07
C MET A 144 -5.71 13.74 6.30
N GLU A 145 -4.60 14.33 6.70
CA GLU A 145 -3.91 15.33 5.91
C GLU A 145 -3.08 14.64 4.83
N VAL A 146 -3.27 15.06 3.58
CA VAL A 146 -2.56 14.52 2.41
C VAL A 146 -1.90 15.62 1.60
N VAL A 147 -0.79 15.29 0.95
CA VAL A 147 -0.07 16.17 0.01
C VAL A 147 -0.05 15.55 -1.37
N ARG A 148 0.06 16.38 -2.40
CA ARG A 148 0.33 15.91 -3.77
C ARG A 148 1.78 15.48 -3.90
N CYS A 149 2.02 14.37 -4.57
CA CYS A 149 3.34 13.97 -5.02
C CYS A 149 3.97 15.04 -5.92
N LYS A 150 5.29 15.02 -6.05
CA LYS A 150 6.06 16.02 -6.83
C LYS A 150 6.06 15.73 -8.32
N THR A 151 6.09 14.43 -8.70
CA THR A 151 6.30 14.00 -10.10
C THR A 151 5.11 13.24 -10.70
N ILE A 152 4.11 12.92 -9.90
CA ILE A 152 2.92 12.15 -10.27
C ILE A 152 1.65 12.74 -9.65
N ASP A 153 0.47 12.50 -10.25
CA ASP A 153 -0.83 12.99 -9.74
C ASP A 153 -1.44 12.00 -8.73
N VAL A 154 -0.70 11.73 -7.65
CA VAL A 154 -1.13 10.88 -6.54
C VAL A 154 -1.11 11.68 -5.26
N LEU A 155 -2.06 11.42 -4.36
CA LEU A 155 -2.13 11.98 -3.01
C LEU A 155 -1.55 10.97 -2.02
N VAL A 156 -0.73 11.44 -1.09
CA VAL A 156 -0.09 10.61 -0.06
C VAL A 156 -0.22 11.25 1.33
N PRO A 157 -0.20 10.49 2.42
CA PRO A 157 -0.23 11.04 3.77
C PRO A 157 0.90 12.05 3.99
N ALA A 158 0.53 13.27 4.41
CA ALA A 158 1.47 14.37 4.65
C ALA A 158 2.49 14.07 5.75
N ASN A 159 2.12 13.20 6.69
CA ASN A 159 2.90 12.81 7.86
C ASN A 159 3.66 11.48 7.71
N ALA A 160 3.73 10.90 6.51
CA ALA A 160 4.56 9.72 6.26
C ALA A 160 6.05 10.01 6.46
N GLU A 161 6.85 8.97 6.55
CA GLU A 161 8.31 9.09 6.70
C GLU A 161 9.00 9.27 5.34
N ILE A 162 8.69 8.38 4.38
CA ILE A 162 9.30 8.35 3.04
C ILE A 162 8.23 8.06 2.01
N VAL A 163 8.31 8.70 0.84
CA VAL A 163 7.51 8.40 -0.36
C VAL A 163 8.43 8.20 -1.55
N ILE A 164 8.28 7.07 -2.22
CA ILE A 164 8.95 6.75 -3.49
C ILE A 164 7.90 6.92 -4.59
N GLU A 165 8.08 7.92 -5.42
CA GLU A 165 7.18 8.27 -6.52
C GLU A 165 7.62 7.61 -7.83
N GLY A 166 6.69 7.20 -8.66
CA GLY A 166 7.06 6.64 -9.96
C GLY A 166 5.88 6.14 -10.79
N LYS A 167 6.22 5.36 -11.81
CA LYS A 167 5.28 4.88 -12.82
C LYS A 167 5.48 3.40 -13.10
N VAL A 168 4.39 2.65 -13.07
CA VAL A 168 4.38 1.26 -13.55
C VAL A 168 4.22 1.27 -15.06
N LEU A 169 5.21 0.71 -15.76
CA LEU A 169 5.26 0.76 -17.22
C LEU A 169 4.22 -0.18 -17.85
N PRO A 170 3.46 0.28 -18.85
CA PRO A 170 2.51 -0.57 -19.54
C PRO A 170 3.24 -1.64 -20.38
N ASN A 171 2.67 -2.85 -20.43
CA ASN A 171 3.17 -3.97 -21.23
C ASN A 171 4.58 -4.46 -20.88
N VAL A 172 5.16 -4.03 -19.76
CA VAL A 172 6.47 -4.49 -19.28
C VAL A 172 6.30 -5.44 -18.11
N ARG A 173 6.84 -6.65 -18.28
CA ARG A 173 6.87 -7.70 -17.24
C ARG A 173 8.27 -8.27 -17.18
N GLU A 174 8.84 -8.31 -15.99
CA GLU A 174 10.19 -8.82 -15.73
C GLU A 174 10.16 -9.88 -14.61
N GLU A 175 11.17 -10.72 -14.52
CA GLU A 175 11.24 -11.79 -13.51
C GLU A 175 11.43 -11.20 -12.12
N GLU A 176 10.59 -11.61 -11.18
CA GLU A 176 10.61 -11.25 -9.77
C GLU A 176 10.54 -12.51 -8.91
N GLY A 177 11.21 -12.50 -7.77
CA GLY A 177 11.29 -13.65 -6.87
C GLY A 177 12.56 -14.46 -7.04
N PRO A 178 12.72 -15.55 -6.26
CA PRO A 178 11.79 -16.04 -5.22
C PRO A 178 11.69 -15.08 -4.02
N PHE A 179 10.57 -15.18 -3.29
CA PHE A 179 10.30 -14.39 -2.09
C PHE A 179 9.67 -15.26 -0.99
N GLY A 180 10.16 -15.13 0.25
CA GLY A 180 9.60 -15.82 1.42
C GLY A 180 8.30 -15.15 1.89
N GLU A 181 7.19 -15.89 1.86
CA GLU A 181 5.85 -15.43 2.25
C GLU A 181 5.56 -15.75 3.72
N PHE A 182 4.51 -15.14 4.28
CA PHE A 182 4.03 -15.36 5.65
C PHE A 182 3.61 -16.83 5.94
N THR A 183 3.40 -17.62 4.90
CA THR A 183 3.07 -19.06 4.97
C THR A 183 4.27 -19.96 5.19
N ASP A 184 5.44 -19.41 5.50
CA ASP A 184 6.71 -20.11 5.65
C ASP A 184 7.12 -20.92 4.40
N SER A 185 6.80 -20.38 3.25
CA SER A 185 7.15 -20.95 1.94
C SER A 185 7.63 -19.88 0.96
N TYR A 186 8.41 -20.30 -0.06
CA TYR A 186 8.86 -19.38 -1.09
C TYR A 186 7.92 -19.38 -2.30
N VAL A 187 7.54 -18.16 -2.73
CA VAL A 187 6.90 -17.98 -4.03
C VAL A 187 7.96 -18.14 -5.12
N PRO A 188 7.66 -18.91 -6.19
CA PRO A 188 8.61 -19.08 -7.29
C PRO A 188 8.82 -17.79 -8.08
N ILE A 189 9.86 -17.79 -8.93
CA ILE A 189 10.08 -16.72 -9.89
C ILE A 189 8.86 -16.57 -10.80
N MET A 190 8.37 -15.35 -10.92
CA MET A 190 7.21 -14.99 -11.73
C MET A 190 7.48 -13.70 -12.50
N LYS A 191 6.77 -13.48 -13.61
CA LYS A 191 6.80 -12.20 -14.31
C LYS A 191 5.89 -11.19 -13.62
N ASN A 192 6.48 -10.10 -13.14
CA ASN A 192 5.79 -9.01 -12.46
C ASN A 192 6.07 -7.66 -13.12
N HIS A 193 5.45 -6.61 -12.59
CA HIS A 193 5.41 -5.28 -13.21
C HIS A 193 6.68 -4.50 -12.93
N ALA A 194 7.20 -3.80 -13.94
CA ALA A 194 8.33 -2.89 -13.79
C ALA A 194 7.83 -1.50 -13.35
N PHE A 195 8.37 -1.02 -12.23
CA PHE A 195 8.10 0.30 -11.67
C PHE A 195 9.35 1.16 -11.80
N GLN A 196 9.24 2.26 -12.52
CA GLN A 196 10.30 3.25 -12.71
C GLN A 196 10.12 4.37 -11.69
N VAL A 197 11.11 4.58 -10.84
CA VAL A 197 11.13 5.65 -9.84
C VAL A 197 11.42 6.99 -10.51
N THR A 198 10.72 8.03 -10.08
CA THR A 198 10.87 9.40 -10.61
C THR A 198 11.34 10.40 -9.56
N ALA A 199 11.02 10.18 -8.29
CA ALA A 199 11.52 10.98 -7.17
C ALA A 199 11.40 10.18 -5.86
N ILE A 200 12.17 10.62 -4.85
CA ILE A 200 12.00 10.20 -3.47
C ILE A 200 11.79 11.46 -2.63
N THR A 201 10.76 11.48 -1.79
CA THR A 201 10.56 12.56 -0.81
C THR A 201 10.55 11.97 0.59
N HIS A 202 11.08 12.71 1.58
CA HIS A 202 11.15 12.19 2.93
C HIS A 202 11.32 13.29 3.98
N ARG A 203 11.09 12.93 5.25
CA ARG A 203 11.48 13.75 6.39
C ARG A 203 13.00 13.87 6.48
N LYS A 204 13.52 14.92 7.08
CA LYS A 204 14.98 15.06 7.32
C LYS A 204 15.52 13.91 8.17
N ASP A 205 14.78 13.52 9.21
CA ASP A 205 15.15 12.43 10.12
C ASP A 205 14.17 11.26 9.94
N ALA A 206 14.00 10.79 8.69
CA ALA A 206 13.05 9.75 8.34
C ALA A 206 13.42 8.40 8.95
N PHE A 207 12.41 7.69 9.47
CA PHE A 207 12.53 6.30 9.86
C PHE A 207 12.19 5.38 8.70
N TRP A 208 13.03 4.37 8.51
CA TRP A 208 12.70 3.26 7.61
C TRP A 208 11.75 2.30 8.32
N HIS A 209 10.57 2.10 7.75
CA HIS A 209 9.61 1.12 8.22
C HIS A 209 9.59 -0.09 7.28
N ASP A 210 9.78 -1.26 7.84
CA ASP A 210 9.77 -2.52 7.10
C ASP A 210 8.94 -3.57 7.85
N ILE A 211 8.38 -4.54 7.14
CA ILE A 211 7.55 -5.61 7.71
C ILE A 211 8.19 -6.95 7.38
N TYR A 212 8.46 -7.74 8.41
CA TYR A 212 8.94 -9.11 8.25
C TYR A 212 7.75 -10.04 7.97
N ALA A 213 7.78 -10.72 6.81
CA ALA A 213 6.72 -11.66 6.42
C ALA A 213 6.55 -12.79 7.45
N GLY A 214 5.31 -13.00 7.93
CA GLY A 214 5.00 -13.93 9.02
C GLY A 214 5.29 -13.39 10.43
N GLY A 215 5.82 -12.17 10.55
CA GLY A 215 5.97 -11.49 11.84
C GLY A 215 4.62 -11.07 12.45
N ARG A 216 4.63 -10.70 13.73
CA ARG A 216 3.40 -10.27 14.42
C ARG A 216 2.70 -9.09 13.75
N GLU A 217 3.46 -8.15 13.24
CA GLU A 217 2.93 -6.95 12.58
C GLU A 217 2.20 -7.35 11.30
N ASP A 218 2.84 -8.17 10.46
CA ASP A 218 2.25 -8.71 9.24
C ASP A 218 0.96 -9.48 9.53
N LEU A 219 1.00 -10.43 10.46
CA LEU A 219 -0.16 -11.25 10.83
C LEU A 219 -1.31 -10.42 11.44
N ASN A 220 -1.01 -9.39 12.22
CA ASN A 220 -2.03 -8.50 12.78
C ASN A 220 -2.68 -7.61 11.71
N LEU A 221 -1.88 -7.09 10.76
CA LEU A 221 -2.40 -6.30 9.64
C LEU A 221 -3.28 -7.14 8.72
N LEU A 222 -2.95 -8.40 8.52
CA LEU A 222 -3.78 -9.33 7.74
C LEU A 222 -5.01 -9.78 8.52
N GLY A 223 -4.86 -10.12 9.80
CA GLY A 223 -5.88 -10.79 10.62
C GLY A 223 -7.08 -9.91 10.90
N LEU A 224 -6.88 -8.73 11.49
CA LEU A 224 -7.98 -7.89 11.97
C LEU A 224 -8.98 -7.45 10.87
N PRO A 225 -8.55 -7.00 9.68
CA PRO A 225 -9.47 -6.70 8.59
C PRO A 225 -10.24 -7.94 8.11
N ILE A 226 -9.58 -9.10 8.01
CA ILE A 226 -10.20 -10.36 7.58
C ILE A 226 -11.24 -10.81 8.61
N GLU A 227 -10.94 -10.77 9.91
CA GLU A 227 -11.89 -11.09 10.97
C GLU A 227 -13.13 -10.20 10.88
N SER A 228 -12.96 -8.91 10.61
CA SER A 228 -14.06 -7.96 10.46
C SER A 228 -14.92 -8.28 9.23
N GLU A 229 -14.30 -8.63 8.10
CA GLU A 229 -15.00 -9.02 6.88
C GLU A 229 -15.81 -10.32 7.09
N VAL A 230 -15.18 -11.35 7.66
CA VAL A 230 -15.81 -12.62 8.00
C VAL A 230 -16.99 -12.41 8.94
N PHE A 231 -16.81 -11.62 9.99
CA PHE A 231 -17.87 -11.28 10.93
C PHE A 231 -19.05 -10.59 10.24
N ASN A 232 -18.80 -9.60 9.38
CA ASN A 232 -19.83 -8.92 8.61
C ASN A 232 -20.57 -9.86 7.65
N HIS A 233 -19.87 -10.84 7.10
CA HIS A 233 -20.49 -11.84 6.23
C HIS A 233 -21.39 -12.78 7.03
N ILE A 234 -20.92 -13.30 8.16
CA ILE A 234 -21.69 -14.24 9.01
C ILE A 234 -22.93 -13.57 9.57
N ARG A 235 -22.87 -12.29 9.97
CA ARG A 235 -24.04 -11.52 10.46
C ARG A 235 -25.23 -11.47 9.52
N LYS A 236 -25.07 -11.78 8.24
CA LYS A 236 -26.16 -11.86 7.28
C LYS A 236 -27.00 -13.12 7.47
N PHE A 237 -26.49 -14.14 8.16
CA PHE A 237 -27.07 -15.46 8.30
C PHE A 237 -27.26 -15.90 9.75
N ALA A 238 -26.58 -15.25 10.69
CA ALA A 238 -26.60 -15.57 12.12
C ALA A 238 -26.75 -14.31 12.96
N THR A 239 -27.31 -14.45 14.17
CA THR A 239 -27.34 -13.33 15.14
C THR A 239 -25.96 -13.15 15.78
N PRO A 240 -25.63 -11.95 16.33
CA PRO A 240 -24.37 -11.75 17.03
C PRO A 240 -24.14 -12.71 18.20
N GLU A 241 -25.22 -13.23 18.81
CA GLU A 241 -25.19 -14.18 19.91
C GLU A 241 -24.81 -15.60 19.46
N ASP A 242 -24.98 -15.91 18.18
CA ASP A 242 -24.60 -17.20 17.57
C ASP A 242 -23.12 -17.23 17.15
N ILE A 243 -22.44 -16.07 17.18
CA ILE A 243 -21.04 -15.94 16.78
C ILE A 243 -20.18 -15.92 18.06
N LEU A 244 -19.51 -17.03 18.32
CA LEU A 244 -18.55 -17.16 19.42
C LEU A 244 -17.17 -16.67 18.96
N ASP A 245 -16.40 -16.07 19.88
CA ASP A 245 -15.01 -15.66 19.67
C ASP A 245 -14.07 -16.86 19.50
#